data_2e3a51bcac4eefacdc3f7db27df3a402
#
_entry.id   2e3a51bcac4eefacdc3f7db27df3a402
#
_cell.length_a   1.000
_cell.length_b   1.000
_cell.length_c   1.000
_cell.angle_alpha   90.00
_cell.angle_beta   90.00
_cell.angle_gamma   90.00
#
_symmetry.space_group_name_H-M   'P 1'
#
loop_
_entity.id
_entity.type
_entity.pdbx_description
1 polymer ?
#
loop_
_entity_poly.entity_id
_entity_poly.type
_entity_poly.pdbx_seq_one_letter_code
_entity_poly.pdbx_strand_id
1 'polypeptide(L)'
;MARTSNRGNYPTHFPKKAVTEEEPDMTAEERERVAAGRGDAAAQWARENRIRAERMRQSVRSNAYLLVVFTALYLVPLVFANSWHARGLGAAGAGLVFVVAIAIYIKTPGKLRRMSGAEGVAVGVTSMLEFAASLAGLVAGWVAGKWWWLGALLLSSVTLHFVALTVAFRRPIDVFLLPVACVGAAIALSAPAADLWNHWAVAGGLVAGCTAAYSFAMFRSLKVFPGAAS
;
A
#
# COMPACT_ATOMS: atom_id res chain seq x y z
N MET A 1 15.38 31.51 -2.77
CA MET A 1 14.26 30.82 -3.47
C MET A 1 13.29 30.33 -2.41
N ALA A 2 12.18 31.04 -2.22
CA ALA A 2 11.17 30.74 -1.21
C ALA A 2 10.25 29.63 -1.72
N ARG A 3 10.25 28.48 -1.02
CA ARG A 3 9.28 27.40 -1.24
C ARG A 3 7.96 27.80 -0.63
N THR A 4 7.01 28.22 -1.44
CA THR A 4 5.60 28.35 -1.05
C THR A 4 5.04 26.96 -0.76
N SER A 5 4.88 26.67 0.53
CA SER A 5 4.16 25.50 1.05
C SER A 5 2.67 25.66 0.72
N ASN A 6 2.22 25.06 -0.35
CA ASN A 6 0.79 24.96 -0.66
C ASN A 6 0.18 23.89 0.28
N ARG A 7 -0.09 24.28 1.53
CA ARG A 7 -0.94 23.51 2.44
C ARG A 7 -2.36 23.58 1.86
N GLY A 8 -2.80 22.50 1.25
CA GLY A 8 -4.20 22.34 0.88
C GLY A 8 -5.08 22.52 2.12
N ASN A 9 -5.56 23.73 2.32
CA ASN A 9 -6.60 24.06 3.27
C ASN A 9 -7.88 23.38 2.80
N TYR A 10 -8.18 22.21 3.36
CA TYR A 10 -9.55 21.77 3.35
C TYR A 10 -10.32 22.72 4.26
N PRO A 11 -11.41 23.32 3.79
CA PRO A 11 -12.24 24.15 4.64
C PRO A 11 -12.86 23.25 5.73
N THR A 12 -12.25 23.23 6.89
CA THR A 12 -12.80 22.62 8.11
C THR A 12 -13.88 23.50 8.74
N HIS A 13 -14.09 24.68 8.19
CA HIS A 13 -15.17 25.58 8.53
C HIS A 13 -16.11 25.66 7.34
N PHE A 14 -17.33 25.14 7.49
CA PHE A 14 -18.44 25.75 6.77
C PHE A 14 -18.36 27.24 7.07
N PRO A 15 -18.31 28.10 6.06
CA PRO A 15 -18.37 29.51 6.31
C PRO A 15 -19.64 29.72 7.15
N LYS A 16 -19.48 30.17 8.39
CA LYS A 16 -20.57 30.84 9.06
C LYS A 16 -20.76 32.11 8.22
N LYS A 17 -21.50 31.99 7.11
CA LYS A 17 -22.08 33.15 6.50
C LYS A 17 -22.85 33.81 7.63
N ALA A 18 -22.42 34.99 8.01
CA ALA A 18 -23.25 35.89 8.77
C ALA A 18 -24.44 36.20 7.83
N VAL A 19 -25.44 35.34 7.93
CA VAL A 19 -26.74 35.55 7.25
C VAL A 19 -27.46 36.56 8.13
N THR A 20 -27.15 37.82 7.86
CA THR A 20 -28.13 38.90 8.04
C THR A 20 -28.92 39.03 6.70
N GLU A 21 -29.40 37.89 6.19
CA GLU A 21 -30.47 37.86 5.24
C GLU A 21 -31.76 37.81 6.08
N GLU A 22 -32.61 38.80 5.91
CA GLU A 22 -33.99 38.77 6.40
C GLU A 22 -34.54 37.37 6.08
N GLU A 23 -34.79 36.58 7.13
CA GLU A 23 -35.39 35.26 6.97
C GLU A 23 -36.73 35.51 6.26
N PRO A 24 -36.94 34.99 5.04
CA PRO A 24 -38.23 35.17 4.37
C PRO A 24 -39.29 34.64 5.32
N ASP A 25 -40.42 35.36 5.37
CA ASP A 25 -41.54 35.07 6.25
C ASP A 25 -42.17 33.72 5.85
N MET A 26 -41.43 32.64 6.21
CA MET A 26 -41.83 31.27 5.93
C MET A 26 -42.92 30.85 6.94
N THR A 27 -43.97 30.25 6.41
CA THR A 27 -45.01 29.63 7.23
C THR A 27 -44.40 28.52 8.11
N ALA A 28 -45.05 28.20 9.24
CA ALA A 28 -44.60 27.15 10.12
C ALA A 28 -44.46 25.79 9.39
N GLU A 29 -45.33 25.51 8.45
CA GLU A 29 -45.33 24.32 7.60
C GLU A 29 -44.12 24.28 6.63
N GLU A 30 -43.74 25.40 6.07
CA GLU A 30 -42.54 25.49 5.21
C GLU A 30 -41.24 25.28 6.02
N ARG A 31 -41.18 25.85 7.24
CA ARG A 31 -40.05 25.63 8.16
C ARG A 31 -39.89 24.15 8.55
N GLU A 32 -41.00 23.45 8.81
CA GLU A 32 -41.02 22.05 9.13
C GLU A 32 -40.56 21.19 7.94
N ARG A 33 -41.01 21.47 6.72
CA ARG A 33 -40.56 20.80 5.47
C ARG A 33 -39.07 21.01 5.22
N VAL A 34 -38.55 22.20 5.42
CA VAL A 34 -37.12 22.52 5.25
C VAL A 34 -36.29 21.83 6.33
N ALA A 35 -36.77 21.76 7.56
CA ALA A 35 -36.11 21.05 8.65
C ALA A 35 -36.06 19.53 8.40
N ALA A 36 -37.17 18.95 7.95
CA ALA A 36 -37.25 17.53 7.58
C ALA A 36 -36.30 17.20 6.42
N GLY A 37 -36.30 18.01 5.35
CA GLY A 37 -35.38 17.82 4.22
C GLY A 37 -33.89 17.96 4.58
N ARG A 38 -33.54 18.82 5.54
CA ARG A 38 -32.17 18.91 6.08
C ARG A 38 -31.79 17.66 6.90
N GLY A 39 -32.74 17.12 7.66
CA GLY A 39 -32.56 15.89 8.42
C GLY A 39 -32.27 14.69 7.52
N ASP A 40 -33.06 14.54 6.45
CA ASP A 40 -32.88 13.46 5.48
C ASP A 40 -31.54 13.57 4.72
N ALA A 41 -31.16 14.77 4.29
CA ALA A 41 -29.87 15.01 3.63
C ALA A 41 -28.69 14.69 4.56
N ALA A 42 -28.76 15.06 5.82
CA ALA A 42 -27.75 14.74 6.82
C ALA A 42 -27.65 13.23 7.08
N ALA A 43 -28.78 12.54 7.18
CA ALA A 43 -28.84 11.08 7.34
C ALA A 43 -28.28 10.35 6.11
N GLN A 44 -28.60 10.80 4.91
CA GLN A 44 -28.07 10.26 3.67
C GLN A 44 -26.56 10.46 3.58
N TRP A 45 -26.04 11.65 3.87
CA TRP A 45 -24.61 11.94 3.90
C TRP A 45 -23.87 11.08 4.91
N ALA A 46 -24.43 10.90 6.11
CA ALA A 46 -23.85 10.02 7.13
C ALA A 46 -23.79 8.56 6.68
N ARG A 47 -24.85 8.06 6.03
CA ARG A 47 -24.90 6.71 5.44
C ARG A 47 -23.84 6.54 4.35
N GLU A 48 -23.72 7.47 3.41
CA GLU A 48 -22.74 7.42 2.35
C GLU A 48 -21.31 7.41 2.89
N ASN A 49 -21.02 8.23 3.90
CA ASN A 49 -19.71 8.24 4.53
C ASN A 49 -19.38 6.94 5.27
N ARG A 50 -20.35 6.31 5.92
CA ARG A 50 -20.19 4.97 6.53
C ARG A 50 -19.84 3.94 5.46
N ILE A 51 -20.59 3.89 4.36
CA ILE A 51 -20.34 2.96 3.25
C ILE A 51 -18.95 3.17 2.64
N ARG A 52 -18.54 4.43 2.44
CA ARG A 52 -17.19 4.75 1.93
C ARG A 52 -16.10 4.31 2.90
N ALA A 53 -16.26 4.56 4.20
CA ALA A 53 -15.31 4.15 5.22
C ALA A 53 -15.19 2.62 5.30
N GLU A 54 -16.30 1.91 5.19
CA GLU A 54 -16.33 0.46 5.22
C GLU A 54 -15.66 -0.17 3.99
N ARG A 55 -15.94 0.35 2.78
CA ARG A 55 -15.25 -0.06 1.54
C ARG A 55 -13.74 0.18 1.63
N MET A 56 -13.31 1.32 2.19
CA MET A 56 -11.90 1.63 2.37
C MET A 56 -11.23 0.65 3.35
N ARG A 57 -11.90 0.33 4.47
CA ARG A 57 -11.42 -0.68 5.42
C ARG A 57 -11.28 -2.05 4.77
N GLN A 58 -12.28 -2.47 4.01
CA GLN A 58 -12.27 -3.76 3.31
C GLN A 58 -11.12 -3.81 2.30
N SER A 59 -10.91 -2.75 1.51
CA SER A 59 -9.80 -2.65 0.56
C SER A 59 -8.43 -2.74 1.26
N VAL A 60 -8.23 -1.98 2.35
CA VAL A 60 -6.97 -2.03 3.11
C VAL A 60 -6.73 -3.43 3.70
N ARG A 61 -7.78 -4.06 4.22
CA ARG A 61 -7.70 -5.41 4.78
C ARG A 61 -7.35 -6.45 3.70
N SER A 62 -8.01 -6.40 2.56
CA SER A 62 -7.73 -7.32 1.43
C SER A 62 -6.30 -7.17 0.93
N ASN A 63 -5.82 -5.94 0.77
CA ASN A 63 -4.45 -5.67 0.35
C ASN A 63 -3.43 -6.15 1.39
N ALA A 64 -3.72 -6.01 2.70
CA ALA A 64 -2.85 -6.52 3.75
C ALA A 64 -2.72 -8.05 3.69
N TYR A 65 -3.81 -8.78 3.48
CA TYR A 65 -3.77 -10.23 3.28
C TYR A 65 -3.03 -10.64 2.01
N LEU A 66 -3.24 -9.92 0.91
CA LEU A 66 -2.51 -10.16 -0.34
C LEU A 66 -1.00 -10.03 -0.13
N LEU A 67 -0.56 -9.02 0.63
CA LEU A 67 0.86 -8.86 0.96
C LEU A 67 1.40 -9.98 1.85
N VAL A 68 0.60 -10.58 2.72
CA VAL A 68 1.00 -11.80 3.46
C VAL A 68 1.26 -12.94 2.49
N VAL A 69 0.38 -13.14 1.51
CA VAL A 69 0.57 -14.17 0.49
C VAL A 69 1.83 -13.92 -0.33
N PHE A 70 2.05 -12.68 -0.77
CA PHE A 70 3.28 -12.32 -1.49
C PHE A 70 4.52 -12.52 -0.62
N THR A 71 4.47 -12.18 0.68
CA THR A 71 5.57 -12.45 1.61
C THR A 71 5.92 -13.94 1.62
N ALA A 72 4.92 -14.81 1.70
CA ALA A 72 5.14 -16.25 1.66
C ALA A 72 5.74 -16.69 0.33
N LEU A 73 5.27 -16.16 -0.81
CA LEU A 73 5.80 -16.48 -2.14
C LEU A 73 7.27 -16.06 -2.28
N TYR A 74 7.65 -14.88 -1.77
CA TYR A 74 9.05 -14.42 -1.80
C TYR A 74 9.97 -15.26 -0.90
N LEU A 75 9.45 -15.96 0.09
CA LEU A 75 10.21 -16.88 0.94
C LEU A 75 10.35 -18.29 0.34
N VAL A 76 9.58 -18.64 -0.70
CA VAL A 76 9.67 -19.95 -1.37
C VAL A 76 11.09 -20.33 -1.81
N PRO A 77 11.90 -19.42 -2.39
CA PRO A 77 13.27 -19.73 -2.76
C PRO A 77 14.17 -20.21 -1.62
N LEU A 78 13.87 -19.85 -0.36
CA LEU A 78 14.60 -20.37 0.81
C LEU A 78 14.51 -21.89 0.93
N VAL A 79 13.40 -22.48 0.49
CA VAL A 79 13.20 -23.93 0.51
C VAL A 79 14.05 -24.62 -0.55
N PHE A 80 14.19 -24.00 -1.71
CA PHE A 80 14.90 -24.57 -2.88
C PHE A 80 16.40 -24.23 -2.92
N ALA A 81 16.85 -23.27 -2.13
CA ALA A 81 18.27 -22.93 -2.05
C ALA A 81 19.10 -24.11 -1.54
N ASN A 82 20.23 -24.40 -2.18
CA ASN A 82 21.12 -25.50 -1.81
C ASN A 82 22.09 -25.09 -0.70
N SER A 83 22.45 -23.81 -0.63
CA SER A 83 23.38 -23.26 0.35
C SER A 83 22.65 -22.86 1.64
N TRP A 84 23.10 -23.40 2.78
CA TRP A 84 22.59 -22.97 4.08
C TRP A 84 22.93 -21.51 4.39
N HIS A 85 24.05 -20.98 3.86
CA HIS A 85 24.40 -19.56 3.96
C HIS A 85 23.40 -18.68 3.24
N ALA A 86 23.00 -19.05 2.01
CA ALA A 86 21.99 -18.30 1.26
C ALA A 86 20.64 -18.31 1.98
N ARG A 87 20.22 -19.44 2.55
CA ARG A 87 19.02 -19.53 3.39
C ARG A 87 19.11 -18.62 4.62
N GLY A 88 20.26 -18.69 5.32
CA GLY A 88 20.51 -17.87 6.51
C GLY A 88 20.52 -16.38 6.20
N LEU A 89 21.21 -15.96 5.13
CA LEU A 89 21.24 -14.57 4.68
C LEU A 89 19.86 -14.07 4.24
N GLY A 90 19.10 -14.87 3.51
CA GLY A 90 17.75 -14.53 3.09
C GLY A 90 16.80 -14.38 4.29
N ALA A 91 16.82 -15.32 5.23
CA ALA A 91 15.99 -15.25 6.43
C ALA A 91 16.39 -14.08 7.34
N ALA A 92 17.69 -13.87 7.57
CA ALA A 92 18.21 -12.75 8.35
C ALA A 92 17.89 -11.41 7.68
N GLY A 93 18.03 -11.32 6.35
CA GLY A 93 17.67 -10.16 5.55
C GLY A 93 16.18 -9.82 5.68
N ALA A 94 15.31 -10.81 5.58
CA ALA A 94 13.87 -10.63 5.79
C ALA A 94 13.56 -10.08 7.19
N GLY A 95 14.11 -10.68 8.22
CA GLY A 95 13.94 -10.24 9.60
C GLY A 95 14.46 -8.83 9.86
N LEU A 96 15.67 -8.54 9.38
CA LEU A 96 16.30 -7.22 9.55
C LEU A 96 15.49 -6.11 8.85
N VAL A 97 15.12 -6.32 7.59
CA VAL A 97 14.32 -5.37 6.82
C VAL A 97 12.98 -5.12 7.51
N PHE A 98 12.30 -6.20 7.93
CA PHE A 98 11.04 -6.09 8.67
C PHE A 98 11.20 -5.25 9.95
N VAL A 99 12.17 -5.58 10.80
CA VAL A 99 12.37 -4.88 12.08
C VAL A 99 12.70 -3.39 11.86
N VAL A 100 13.62 -3.08 10.94
CA VAL A 100 13.99 -1.69 10.64
C VAL A 100 12.81 -0.92 10.06
N ALA A 101 12.09 -1.49 9.11
CA ALA A 101 10.90 -0.85 8.51
C ALA A 101 9.81 -0.58 9.55
N ILE A 102 9.56 -1.52 10.45
CA ILE A 102 8.59 -1.33 11.54
C ILE A 102 9.05 -0.27 12.54
N ALA A 103 10.34 -0.22 12.86
CA ALA A 103 10.88 0.83 13.71
C ALA A 103 10.70 2.22 13.09
N ILE A 104 10.97 2.36 11.79
CA ILE A 104 10.70 3.59 11.03
C ILE A 104 9.21 3.94 11.06
N TYR A 105 8.34 2.97 10.79
CA TYR A 105 6.90 3.18 10.78
C TYR A 105 6.34 3.62 12.14
N ILE A 106 6.85 3.05 13.24
CA ILE A 106 6.41 3.40 14.60
C ILE A 106 6.87 4.82 14.98
N LYS A 107 8.12 5.17 14.64
CA LYS A 107 8.70 6.48 14.96
C LYS A 107 8.11 7.60 14.11
N THR A 108 7.78 7.29 12.87
CA THR A 108 7.28 8.27 11.90
C THR A 108 6.01 7.74 11.21
N PRO A 109 4.92 7.55 11.96
CA PRO A 109 3.67 7.10 11.36
C PRO A 109 3.20 8.18 10.39
N GLY A 110 3.41 7.93 9.09
CA GLY A 110 2.92 8.82 8.04
C GLY A 110 1.39 8.88 8.11
N LYS A 111 0.82 10.08 7.98
CA LYS A 111 -0.63 10.22 7.82
C LYS A 111 -1.02 9.48 6.55
N LEU A 112 -2.04 8.62 6.62
CA LEU A 112 -2.66 8.03 5.45
C LEU A 112 -3.20 9.18 4.58
N ARG A 113 -2.44 9.53 3.57
CA ARG A 113 -2.85 10.55 2.59
C ARG A 113 -3.84 9.88 1.65
N ARG A 114 -4.93 10.57 1.35
CA ARG A 114 -5.85 10.16 0.28
C ARG A 114 -5.09 10.23 -1.05
N MET A 115 -5.00 9.13 -1.76
CA MET A 115 -4.42 9.09 -3.10
C MET A 115 -5.26 9.95 -4.05
N SER A 116 -4.60 10.70 -4.91
CA SER A 116 -5.26 11.28 -6.08
C SER A 116 -5.72 10.16 -7.03
N GLY A 117 -6.66 10.46 -7.93
CA GLY A 117 -7.09 9.48 -8.93
C GLY A 117 -5.92 8.91 -9.73
N ALA A 118 -4.98 9.77 -10.15
CA ALA A 118 -3.79 9.37 -10.91
C ALA A 118 -2.83 8.49 -10.10
N GLU A 119 -2.59 8.81 -8.83
CA GLU A 119 -1.77 7.99 -7.93
C GLU A 119 -2.40 6.60 -7.72
N GLY A 120 -3.73 6.54 -7.52
CA GLY A 120 -4.46 5.29 -7.38
C GLY A 120 -4.38 4.41 -8.65
N VAL A 121 -4.48 5.02 -9.83
CA VAL A 121 -4.31 4.34 -11.11
C VAL A 121 -2.87 3.81 -11.25
N ALA A 122 -1.85 4.61 -10.93
CA ALA A 122 -0.45 4.19 -11.01
C ALA A 122 -0.16 2.99 -10.10
N VAL A 123 -0.64 3.01 -8.84
CA VAL A 123 -0.50 1.88 -7.91
C VAL A 123 -1.26 0.66 -8.42
N GLY A 124 -2.48 0.82 -8.95
CA GLY A 124 -3.27 -0.27 -9.51
C GLY A 124 -2.61 -0.91 -10.73
N VAL A 125 -2.10 -0.11 -11.67
CA VAL A 125 -1.41 -0.60 -12.87
C VAL A 125 -0.14 -1.35 -12.50
N THR A 126 0.68 -0.85 -11.57
CA THR A 126 1.90 -1.55 -11.13
C THR A 126 1.58 -2.85 -10.39
N SER A 127 0.49 -2.93 -9.63
CA SER A 127 0.03 -4.19 -9.02
C SER A 127 -0.42 -5.21 -10.06
N MET A 128 -1.14 -4.77 -11.09
CA MET A 128 -1.53 -5.65 -12.20
C MET A 128 -0.32 -6.12 -13.00
N LEU A 129 0.66 -5.24 -13.22
CA LEU A 129 1.92 -5.59 -13.88
C LEU A 129 2.70 -6.63 -13.08
N GLU A 130 2.77 -6.50 -11.74
CA GLU A 130 3.41 -7.48 -10.86
C GLU A 130 2.75 -8.85 -11.00
N PHE A 131 1.43 -8.90 -11.00
CA PHE A 131 0.69 -10.15 -11.20
C PHE A 131 0.94 -10.76 -12.59
N ALA A 132 0.85 -9.96 -13.65
CA ALA A 132 1.10 -10.40 -15.03
C ALA A 132 2.54 -10.89 -15.24
N ALA A 133 3.52 -10.16 -14.68
CA ALA A 133 4.94 -10.52 -14.74
C ALA A 133 5.22 -11.83 -13.98
N SER A 134 4.60 -12.02 -12.81
CA SER A 134 4.69 -13.27 -12.05
C SER A 134 4.16 -14.45 -12.84
N LEU A 135 2.99 -14.29 -13.46
CA LEU A 135 2.39 -15.32 -14.29
C LEU A 135 3.24 -15.65 -15.54
N ALA A 136 3.73 -14.61 -16.23
CA ALA A 136 4.60 -14.79 -17.39
C ALA A 136 5.91 -15.50 -17.03
N GLY A 137 6.53 -15.13 -15.91
CA GLY A 137 7.72 -15.79 -15.40
C GLY A 137 7.47 -17.24 -15.01
N LEU A 138 6.35 -17.53 -14.38
CA LEU A 138 5.94 -18.89 -14.02
C LEU A 138 5.73 -19.77 -15.28
N VAL A 139 5.05 -19.24 -16.29
CA VAL A 139 4.86 -19.93 -17.57
C VAL A 139 6.19 -20.19 -18.26
N ALA A 140 7.09 -19.20 -18.31
CA ALA A 140 8.43 -19.37 -18.90
C ALA A 140 9.26 -20.44 -18.15
N GLY A 141 9.18 -20.49 -16.83
CA GLY A 141 9.81 -21.53 -16.03
C GLY A 141 9.24 -22.91 -16.30
N TRP A 142 7.92 -23.03 -16.28
CA TRP A 142 7.23 -24.30 -16.39
C TRP A 142 7.27 -24.91 -17.79
N VAL A 143 7.06 -24.06 -18.84
CA VAL A 143 6.97 -24.53 -20.23
C VAL A 143 8.34 -24.64 -20.88
N ALA A 144 9.25 -23.69 -20.62
CA ALA A 144 10.54 -23.60 -21.28
C ALA A 144 11.74 -23.93 -20.38
N GLY A 145 11.52 -24.28 -19.10
CA GLY A 145 12.58 -24.51 -18.12
C GLY A 145 13.39 -23.26 -17.76
N LYS A 146 12.93 -22.08 -18.19
CA LYS A 146 13.65 -20.81 -18.04
C LYS A 146 13.25 -20.10 -16.72
N TRP A 147 13.51 -20.74 -15.60
CA TRP A 147 13.14 -20.23 -14.28
C TRP A 147 13.72 -18.87 -13.95
N TRP A 148 14.85 -18.49 -14.53
CA TRP A 148 15.45 -17.16 -14.33
C TRP A 148 14.44 -16.02 -14.58
N TRP A 149 13.56 -16.18 -15.58
CA TRP A 149 12.55 -15.18 -15.90
C TRP A 149 11.54 -14.95 -14.76
N LEU A 150 11.23 -15.99 -13.97
CA LEU A 150 10.31 -15.82 -12.86
C LEU A 150 10.86 -14.83 -11.83
N GLY A 151 12.10 -15.02 -11.35
CA GLY A 151 12.69 -14.11 -10.37
C GLY A 151 12.96 -12.74 -10.95
N ALA A 152 13.47 -12.67 -12.18
CA ALA A 152 13.74 -11.39 -12.85
C ALA A 152 12.48 -10.55 -13.02
N LEU A 153 11.40 -11.12 -13.56
CA LEU A 153 10.14 -10.41 -13.77
C LEU A 153 9.43 -10.07 -12.46
N LEU A 154 9.36 -11.02 -11.53
CA LEU A 154 8.69 -10.82 -10.25
C LEU A 154 9.37 -9.73 -9.42
N LEU A 155 10.69 -9.79 -9.24
CA LEU A 155 11.40 -8.83 -8.39
C LEU A 155 11.56 -7.45 -9.05
N SER A 156 11.64 -7.39 -10.38
CA SER A 156 11.63 -6.11 -11.10
C SER A 156 10.26 -5.44 -11.02
N SER A 157 9.17 -6.19 -11.19
CA SER A 157 7.81 -5.63 -11.14
C SER A 157 7.42 -5.17 -9.75
N VAL A 158 7.81 -5.91 -8.69
CA VAL A 158 7.59 -5.45 -7.31
C VAL A 158 8.40 -4.21 -6.98
N THR A 159 9.63 -4.10 -7.50
CA THR A 159 10.43 -2.88 -7.34
C THR A 159 9.76 -1.69 -7.99
N LEU A 160 9.21 -1.86 -9.20
CA LEU A 160 8.44 -0.81 -9.88
C LEU A 160 7.19 -0.42 -9.08
N HIS A 161 6.54 -1.40 -8.44
CA HIS A 161 5.42 -1.14 -7.54
C HIS A 161 5.85 -0.29 -6.32
N PHE A 162 7.01 -0.58 -5.71
CA PHE A 162 7.57 0.26 -4.64
C PHE A 162 7.94 1.67 -5.12
N VAL A 163 8.37 1.85 -6.36
CA VAL A 163 8.55 3.20 -6.95
C VAL A 163 7.22 3.94 -6.95
N ALA A 164 6.16 3.33 -7.46
CA ALA A 164 4.82 3.94 -7.49
C ALA A 164 4.32 4.30 -6.09
N LEU A 165 4.49 3.41 -5.10
CA LEU A 165 4.12 3.67 -3.72
C LEU A 165 4.93 4.82 -3.10
N THR A 166 6.25 4.87 -3.35
CA THR A 166 7.12 5.93 -2.84
C THR A 166 6.74 7.29 -3.42
N VAL A 167 6.42 7.37 -4.71
CA VAL A 167 5.97 8.60 -5.37
C VAL A 167 4.60 9.03 -4.84
N ALA A 168 3.67 8.08 -4.67
CA ALA A 168 2.31 8.35 -4.22
C ALA A 168 2.24 8.79 -2.75
N PHE A 169 2.93 8.09 -1.87
CA PHE A 169 2.79 8.29 -0.42
C PHE A 169 3.89 9.10 0.22
N ARG A 170 5.13 9.00 -0.28
CA ARG A 170 6.32 9.73 0.23
C ARG A 170 6.54 9.58 1.74
N ARG A 171 6.15 8.43 2.31
CA ARG A 171 6.36 8.14 3.72
C ARG A 171 7.80 7.66 3.95
N PRO A 172 8.39 7.88 5.13
CA PRO A 172 9.75 7.41 5.44
C PRO A 172 9.92 5.90 5.23
N ILE A 173 8.88 5.10 5.52
CA ILE A 173 8.90 3.67 5.26
C ILE A 173 9.03 3.37 3.76
N ASP A 174 8.30 4.08 2.89
CA ASP A 174 8.36 3.88 1.44
C ASP A 174 9.75 4.20 0.89
N VAL A 175 10.35 5.31 1.37
CA VAL A 175 11.71 5.74 1.00
C VAL A 175 12.76 4.73 1.45
N PHE A 176 12.56 4.05 2.57
CA PHE A 176 13.46 3.00 3.06
C PHE A 176 13.29 1.69 2.26
N LEU A 177 12.05 1.27 1.98
CA LEU A 177 11.80 -0.02 1.34
C LEU A 177 12.17 -0.05 -0.14
N LEU A 178 12.10 1.08 -0.85
CA LEU A 178 12.46 1.17 -2.26
C LEU A 178 13.91 0.74 -2.54
N PRO A 179 14.95 1.29 -1.92
CA PRO A 179 16.33 0.85 -2.16
C PRO A 179 16.54 -0.62 -1.80
N VAL A 180 15.87 -1.13 -0.76
CA VAL A 180 15.94 -2.55 -0.41
C VAL A 180 15.36 -3.43 -1.52
N ALA A 181 14.20 -3.06 -2.07
CA ALA A 181 13.61 -3.75 -3.22
C ALA A 181 14.52 -3.68 -4.46
N CYS A 182 15.15 -2.53 -4.73
CA CYS A 182 16.13 -2.38 -5.81
C CYS A 182 17.33 -3.33 -5.64
N VAL A 183 17.87 -3.46 -4.41
CA VAL A 183 18.95 -4.41 -4.12
C VAL A 183 18.48 -5.84 -4.35
N GLY A 184 17.28 -6.21 -3.89
CA GLY A 184 16.68 -7.51 -4.16
C GLY A 184 16.56 -7.82 -5.65
N ALA A 185 16.05 -6.86 -6.44
CA ALA A 185 15.96 -7.00 -7.89
C ALA A 185 17.35 -7.15 -8.54
N ALA A 186 18.34 -6.35 -8.14
CA ALA A 186 19.70 -6.44 -8.67
C ALA A 186 20.33 -7.82 -8.40
N ILE A 187 20.17 -8.38 -7.19
CA ILE A 187 20.63 -9.72 -6.85
C ILE A 187 19.93 -10.77 -7.74
N ALA A 188 18.61 -10.66 -7.92
CA ALA A 188 17.87 -11.61 -8.74
C ALA A 188 18.26 -11.55 -10.22
N LEU A 189 18.48 -10.35 -10.77
CA LEU A 189 18.87 -10.15 -12.16
C LEU A 189 20.31 -10.61 -12.43
N SER A 190 21.19 -10.51 -11.43
CA SER A 190 22.58 -10.97 -11.52
C SER A 190 22.75 -12.47 -11.29
N ALA A 191 21.68 -13.19 -10.96
CA ALA A 191 21.73 -14.60 -10.61
C ALA A 191 22.20 -15.47 -11.80
N PRO A 192 23.31 -16.22 -11.68
CA PRO A 192 23.70 -17.18 -12.69
C PRO A 192 22.74 -18.37 -12.68
N ALA A 193 22.53 -18.98 -13.84
CA ALA A 193 21.57 -20.09 -13.95
C ALA A 193 21.91 -21.28 -13.04
N ALA A 194 23.21 -21.54 -12.82
CA ALA A 194 23.69 -22.64 -11.97
C ALA A 194 23.46 -22.40 -10.47
N ASP A 195 23.31 -21.13 -10.05
CA ASP A 195 23.17 -20.75 -8.63
C ASP A 195 21.91 -19.92 -8.35
N LEU A 196 20.93 -20.07 -9.21
CA LEU A 196 19.71 -19.31 -9.25
C LEU A 196 18.97 -19.24 -7.92
N TRP A 197 18.72 -20.41 -7.30
CA TRP A 197 17.93 -20.51 -6.08
C TRP A 197 18.62 -19.90 -4.86
N ASN A 198 19.95 -19.92 -4.80
CA ASN A 198 20.69 -19.28 -3.72
C ASN A 198 20.61 -17.74 -3.80
N HIS A 199 20.74 -17.18 -5.00
CA HIS A 199 20.56 -15.74 -5.22
C HIS A 199 19.12 -15.31 -4.92
N TRP A 200 18.14 -16.10 -5.36
CA TRP A 200 16.74 -15.81 -5.10
C TRP A 200 16.34 -15.97 -3.64
N ALA A 201 16.99 -16.84 -2.89
CA ALA A 201 16.78 -16.94 -1.45
C ALA A 201 17.14 -15.63 -0.74
N VAL A 202 18.25 -15.02 -1.11
CA VAL A 202 18.67 -13.72 -0.56
C VAL A 202 17.77 -12.59 -1.06
N ALA A 203 17.58 -12.49 -2.36
CA ALA A 203 16.74 -11.46 -2.99
C ALA A 203 15.29 -11.51 -2.48
N GLY A 204 14.70 -12.70 -2.50
CA GLY A 204 13.33 -12.94 -2.01
C GLY A 204 13.19 -12.65 -0.52
N GLY A 205 14.20 -12.97 0.28
CA GLY A 205 14.22 -12.64 1.71
C GLY A 205 14.12 -11.13 1.94
N LEU A 206 14.92 -10.31 1.24
CA LEU A 206 14.86 -8.85 1.34
C LEU A 206 13.46 -8.32 0.99
N VAL A 207 12.90 -8.77 -0.13
CA VAL A 207 11.57 -8.33 -0.59
C VAL A 207 10.46 -8.86 0.32
N ALA A 208 10.59 -10.07 0.87
CA ALA A 208 9.66 -10.60 1.86
C ALA A 208 9.62 -9.72 3.12
N GLY A 209 10.76 -9.24 3.58
CA GLY A 209 10.84 -8.27 4.67
C GLY A 209 10.08 -6.97 4.36
N CYS A 210 10.20 -6.48 3.12
CA CYS A 210 9.47 -5.29 2.66
C CYS A 210 7.95 -5.51 2.68
N THR A 211 7.47 -6.59 2.08
CA THR A 211 6.03 -6.89 1.98
C THR A 211 5.42 -7.22 3.34
N ALA A 212 6.14 -7.92 4.20
CA ALA A 212 5.72 -8.19 5.58
C ALA A 212 5.56 -6.90 6.39
N ALA A 213 6.53 -5.98 6.30
CA ALA A 213 6.46 -4.69 6.99
C ALA A 213 5.28 -3.85 6.50
N TYR A 214 5.03 -3.85 5.20
CA TYR A 214 3.90 -3.14 4.60
C TYR A 214 2.56 -3.73 5.06
N SER A 215 2.44 -5.06 5.05
CA SER A 215 1.26 -5.77 5.55
C SER A 215 0.98 -5.42 7.01
N PHE A 216 2.01 -5.45 7.86
CA PHE A 216 1.89 -5.06 9.26
C PHE A 216 1.42 -3.60 9.42
N ALA A 217 2.01 -2.66 8.67
CA ALA A 217 1.62 -1.25 8.69
C ALA A 217 0.15 -1.07 8.29
N MET A 218 -0.33 -1.82 7.29
CA MET A 218 -1.73 -1.81 6.87
C MET A 218 -2.66 -2.36 7.96
N PHE A 219 -2.33 -3.51 8.56
CA PHE A 219 -3.14 -4.07 9.65
C PHE A 219 -3.20 -3.13 10.86
N ARG A 220 -2.09 -2.49 11.19
CA ARG A 220 -2.05 -1.51 12.28
C ARG A 220 -2.91 -0.29 11.97
N SER A 221 -2.92 0.18 10.72
CA SER A 221 -3.75 1.32 10.31
C SER A 221 -5.25 1.05 10.46
N LEU A 222 -5.69 -0.20 10.30
CA LEU A 222 -7.09 -0.60 10.50
C LEU A 222 -7.57 -0.42 11.96
N LYS A 223 -6.65 -0.51 12.94
CA LYS A 223 -6.97 -0.31 14.36
C LYS A 223 -7.11 1.16 14.73
N VAL A 224 -6.51 2.05 13.94
CA VAL A 224 -6.53 3.51 14.19
C VAL A 224 -7.77 4.17 13.59
N PHE A 225 -8.46 3.50 12.65
CA PHE A 225 -9.78 3.96 12.23
C PHE A 225 -10.80 3.51 13.28
N PRO A 226 -11.23 4.37 14.24
CA PRO A 226 -12.32 4.04 15.10
C PRO A 226 -13.51 3.77 14.18
N GLY A 227 -14.01 2.56 14.24
CA GLY A 227 -15.30 2.28 13.65
C GLY A 227 -16.25 3.33 14.19
N ALA A 228 -17.19 3.78 13.40
CA ALA A 228 -18.41 4.32 13.94
C ALA A 228 -18.98 3.24 14.89
N ALA A 229 -18.45 3.21 16.11
CA ALA A 229 -18.98 2.47 17.21
C ALA A 229 -20.04 3.39 17.79
N SER A 230 -21.26 2.86 17.81
CA SER A 230 -22.49 3.36 18.39
C SER A 230 -23.13 4.55 17.75
#